data_9c56bad32144a735366d7730a5534f2f
#
_entry.id   9c56bad32144a735366d7730a5534f2f
#
_cell.length_a   1.000
_cell.length_b   1.000
_cell.length_c   1.000
_cell.angle_alpha   90.00
_cell.angle_beta   90.00
_cell.angle_gamma   90.00
#
_symmetry.space_group_name_H-M   'P 1'
#
loop_
_entity.id
_entity.type
_entity.pdbx_description
1 polymer ?
#
loop_
_entity_poly.entity_id
_entity_poly.type
_entity_poly.pdbx_seq_one_letter_code
_entity_poly.pdbx_strand_id
1 'polypeptide(L)'
;MIIKILIILFSFAVASEGSLLPKAFLKDLNNNKIAIYDYVEQGPMVLSFWFLACEPCKKEMVYLDLYNEKYSKYGFNIVSINTDNSRSFSRVKPFVNSKKYSFKVLSDPRSLFFRKVGGLVCPYTVIVNANGEIINTHMGYNPGDEKELEKEIVSLLLPSIEADTTLVDSSIISIVDQIKLDKQSLQDDIKKNK
;
A
#
# COMPACT_ATOMS: atom_id res chain seq x y z
N MET A 1 -1.15 -50.17 35.85
CA MET A 1 -1.73 -49.80 34.56
C MET A 1 -1.74 -48.26 34.49
N ILE A 2 -0.69 -47.66 33.88
CA ILE A 2 -0.48 -46.20 33.90
C ILE A 2 -0.94 -45.69 32.53
N ILE A 3 -2.04 -44.94 32.53
CA ILE A 3 -2.59 -44.28 31.34
C ILE A 3 -1.76 -43.03 31.08
N LYS A 4 -0.93 -43.04 30.03
CA LYS A 4 -0.25 -41.85 29.52
C LYS A 4 -1.25 -41.00 28.75
N ILE A 5 -1.69 -39.89 29.35
CA ILE A 5 -2.46 -38.85 28.66
C ILE A 5 -1.52 -38.06 27.77
N LEU A 6 -1.64 -38.26 26.48
CA LEU A 6 -0.93 -37.49 25.44
C LEU A 6 -1.66 -36.15 25.24
N ILE A 7 -1.16 -35.09 25.86
CA ILE A 7 -1.65 -33.72 25.63
C ILE A 7 -1.09 -33.24 24.32
N ILE A 8 -1.89 -33.26 23.26
CA ILE A 8 -1.58 -32.63 21.99
C ILE A 8 -1.80 -31.11 22.15
N LEU A 9 -0.72 -30.36 22.35
CA LEU A 9 -0.73 -28.90 22.29
C LEU A 9 -0.96 -28.47 20.84
N PHE A 10 -2.21 -28.18 20.52
CA PHE A 10 -2.56 -27.55 19.27
C PHE A 10 -2.14 -26.08 19.37
N SER A 11 -0.95 -25.74 18.86
CA SER A 11 -0.52 -24.34 18.71
C SER A 11 -1.45 -23.66 17.69
N PHE A 12 -2.43 -22.95 18.20
CA PHE A 12 -3.21 -22.01 17.40
C PHE A 12 -2.29 -20.84 17.06
N ALA A 13 -1.76 -20.83 15.86
CA ALA A 13 -1.14 -19.64 15.30
C ALA A 13 -2.28 -18.61 15.08
N VAL A 14 -2.37 -17.62 15.98
CA VAL A 14 -3.23 -16.45 15.76
C VAL A 14 -2.59 -15.68 14.62
N ALA A 15 -3.02 -15.93 13.39
CA ALA A 15 -2.77 -15.03 12.29
C ALA A 15 -3.44 -13.71 12.64
N SER A 16 -2.67 -12.63 12.67
CA SER A 16 -3.21 -11.26 12.74
C SER A 16 -4.03 -11.07 11.46
N GLU A 17 -5.35 -11.22 11.53
CA GLU A 17 -6.22 -10.94 10.41
C GLU A 17 -6.22 -9.44 10.18
N GLY A 18 -5.53 -8.99 9.13
CA GLY A 18 -5.64 -7.63 8.62
C GLY A 18 -7.10 -7.35 8.25
N SER A 19 -7.58 -6.14 8.49
CA SER A 19 -8.95 -5.79 8.08
C SER A 19 -9.05 -5.78 6.56
N LEU A 20 -10.11 -6.37 6.00
CA LEU A 20 -10.35 -6.35 4.56
C LEU A 20 -10.66 -4.92 4.09
N LEU A 21 -10.11 -4.57 2.94
CA LEU A 21 -10.41 -3.31 2.27
C LEU A 21 -11.91 -3.21 1.98
N PRO A 22 -12.62 -2.16 2.43
CA PRO A 22 -14.04 -2.01 2.17
C PRO A 22 -14.34 -1.90 0.67
N LYS A 23 -15.32 -2.65 0.18
CA LYS A 23 -15.78 -2.51 -1.21
C LYS A 23 -16.33 -1.11 -1.45
N ALA A 24 -15.91 -0.49 -2.54
CA ALA A 24 -16.32 0.84 -2.93
C ALA A 24 -16.31 1.01 -4.45
N PHE A 25 -17.16 1.90 -4.92
CA PHE A 25 -17.12 2.45 -6.27
C PHE A 25 -16.78 3.92 -6.17
N LEU A 26 -15.69 4.31 -6.83
CA LEU A 26 -15.29 5.70 -6.98
C LEU A 26 -15.41 6.13 -8.44
N LYS A 27 -15.19 7.40 -8.74
CA LYS A 27 -15.19 7.90 -10.10
C LYS A 27 -13.77 8.29 -10.49
N ASP A 28 -13.40 8.01 -11.73
CA ASP A 28 -12.21 8.59 -12.32
C ASP A 28 -12.42 10.08 -12.68
N LEU A 29 -11.38 10.73 -13.17
CA LEU A 29 -11.45 12.14 -13.58
C LEU A 29 -12.26 12.38 -14.88
N ASN A 30 -12.74 11.32 -15.52
CA ASN A 30 -13.66 11.36 -16.67
C ASN A 30 -15.09 10.96 -16.26
N ASN A 31 -15.36 10.83 -14.94
CA ASN A 31 -16.65 10.48 -14.37
C ASN A 31 -17.07 9.01 -14.60
N ASN A 32 -16.15 8.13 -15.04
CA ASN A 32 -16.39 6.70 -15.14
C ASN A 32 -16.41 6.09 -13.74
N LYS A 33 -17.35 5.15 -13.51
CA LYS A 33 -17.45 4.41 -12.26
C LYS A 33 -16.44 3.28 -12.24
N ILE A 34 -15.60 3.24 -11.23
CA ILE A 34 -14.50 2.28 -11.04
C ILE A 34 -14.71 1.54 -9.73
N ALA A 35 -14.64 0.22 -9.74
CA ALA A 35 -14.61 -0.57 -8.51
C ALA A 35 -13.17 -0.63 -7.97
N ILE A 36 -12.99 -0.36 -6.68
CA ILE A 36 -11.66 -0.43 -6.05
C ILE A 36 -11.09 -1.85 -6.12
N TYR A 37 -11.94 -2.86 -6.02
CA TYR A 37 -11.54 -4.26 -6.09
C TYR A 37 -10.98 -4.70 -7.45
N ASP A 38 -11.28 -3.99 -8.54
CA ASP A 38 -10.67 -4.26 -9.85
C ASP A 38 -9.13 -4.10 -9.81
N TYR A 39 -8.62 -3.30 -8.87
CA TYR A 39 -7.17 -3.15 -8.63
C TYR A 39 -6.62 -4.22 -7.69
N VAL A 40 -7.38 -4.66 -6.69
CA VAL A 40 -6.99 -5.78 -5.81
C VAL A 40 -6.76 -7.06 -6.63
N GLU A 41 -7.61 -7.31 -7.63
CA GLU A 41 -7.49 -8.47 -8.52
C GLU A 41 -6.23 -8.42 -9.40
N GLN A 42 -5.61 -7.26 -9.56
CA GLN A 42 -4.36 -7.07 -10.30
C GLN A 42 -3.11 -7.31 -9.45
N GLY A 43 -3.25 -7.34 -8.12
CA GLY A 43 -2.17 -7.58 -7.16
C GLY A 43 -2.15 -6.62 -5.97
N PRO A 44 -1.03 -6.61 -5.23
CA PRO A 44 -0.87 -5.68 -4.12
C PRO A 44 -0.96 -4.23 -4.58
N MET A 45 -1.48 -3.35 -3.73
CA MET A 45 -1.62 -1.95 -4.09
C MET A 45 -1.40 -0.98 -2.92
N VAL A 46 -1.13 0.28 -3.28
CA VAL A 46 -1.16 1.42 -2.37
C VAL A 46 -2.31 2.35 -2.76
N LEU A 47 -3.14 2.70 -1.78
CA LEU A 47 -4.11 3.79 -1.91
C LEU A 47 -3.53 5.03 -1.22
N SER A 48 -3.43 6.16 -1.92
CA SER A 48 -2.98 7.43 -1.33
C SER A 48 -4.08 8.48 -1.43
N PHE A 49 -4.53 9.01 -0.29
CA PHE A 49 -5.57 10.02 -0.20
C PHE A 49 -4.96 11.42 -0.06
N TRP A 50 -5.45 12.35 -0.87
CA TRP A 50 -4.89 13.68 -0.96
C TRP A 50 -5.92 14.73 -1.40
N PHE A 51 -5.55 16.02 -1.29
CA PHE A 51 -6.31 17.14 -1.85
C PHE A 51 -5.37 18.23 -2.37
N LEU A 52 -5.86 19.12 -3.25
CA LEU A 52 -5.04 20.10 -3.99
C LEU A 52 -4.23 21.05 -3.11
N ALA A 53 -4.74 21.42 -1.95
CA ALA A 53 -4.03 22.34 -1.05
C ALA A 53 -3.02 21.61 -0.13
N CYS A 54 -2.91 20.28 -0.22
CA CYS A 54 -2.02 19.47 0.62
C CYS A 54 -0.61 19.43 0.04
N GLU A 55 0.30 20.26 0.52
CA GLU A 55 1.69 20.28 0.06
C GLU A 55 2.47 19.01 0.42
N PRO A 56 2.35 18.42 1.65
CA PRO A 56 2.98 17.15 1.94
C PRO A 56 2.51 16.03 1.01
N CYS A 57 1.20 15.99 0.65
CA CYS A 57 0.67 15.00 -0.30
C CYS A 57 1.36 15.10 -1.66
N LYS A 58 1.57 16.31 -2.17
CA LYS A 58 2.23 16.52 -3.47
C LYS A 58 3.69 16.05 -3.46
N LYS A 59 4.37 16.16 -2.31
CA LYS A 59 5.73 15.63 -2.14
C LYS A 59 5.74 14.11 -2.16
N GLU A 60 4.84 13.47 -1.40
CA GLU A 60 4.67 12.02 -1.40
C GLU A 60 4.33 11.49 -2.80
N MET A 61 3.42 12.16 -3.54
CA MET A 61 2.99 11.76 -4.89
C MET A 61 4.14 11.63 -5.89
N VAL A 62 5.24 12.36 -5.72
CA VAL A 62 6.43 12.23 -6.59
C VAL A 62 7.06 10.85 -6.42
N TYR A 63 7.19 10.37 -5.19
CA TYR A 63 7.73 9.04 -4.90
C TYR A 63 6.76 7.93 -5.28
N LEU A 64 5.46 8.15 -5.05
CA LEU A 64 4.43 7.21 -5.50
C LEU A 64 4.48 7.01 -7.02
N ASP A 65 4.74 8.07 -7.78
CA ASP A 65 4.89 7.98 -9.24
C ASP A 65 6.10 7.13 -9.63
N LEU A 66 7.25 7.39 -9.02
CA LEU A 66 8.46 6.59 -9.20
C LEU A 66 8.24 5.11 -8.85
N TYR A 67 7.53 4.83 -7.75
CA TYR A 67 7.25 3.46 -7.33
C TYR A 67 6.25 2.75 -8.26
N ASN A 68 5.25 3.48 -8.75
CA ASN A 68 4.33 2.92 -9.75
C ASN A 68 5.06 2.53 -11.03
N GLU A 69 5.94 3.40 -11.55
CA GLU A 69 6.75 3.08 -12.72
C GLU A 69 7.70 1.90 -12.48
N LYS A 70 8.35 1.86 -11.31
CA LYS A 70 9.36 0.86 -10.95
C LYS A 70 8.77 -0.53 -10.72
N TYR A 71 7.59 -0.59 -10.04
CA TYR A 71 7.05 -1.84 -9.52
C TYR A 71 5.81 -2.38 -10.24
N SER A 72 5.18 -1.62 -11.16
CA SER A 72 3.98 -2.07 -11.88
C SER A 72 4.21 -3.36 -12.68
N LYS A 73 5.41 -3.58 -13.18
CA LYS A 73 5.79 -4.81 -13.89
C LYS A 73 5.70 -6.09 -13.03
N TYR A 74 5.68 -5.95 -11.70
CA TYR A 74 5.50 -7.05 -10.75
C TYR A 74 4.05 -7.23 -10.28
N GLY A 75 3.08 -6.62 -10.99
CA GLY A 75 1.67 -6.67 -10.63
C GLY A 75 1.27 -5.71 -9.51
N PHE A 76 2.11 -4.69 -9.21
CA PHE A 76 1.82 -3.68 -8.22
C PHE A 76 1.04 -2.51 -8.80
N ASN A 77 0.13 -1.93 -8.02
CA ASN A 77 -0.68 -0.80 -8.42
C ASN A 77 -0.65 0.34 -7.39
N ILE A 78 -0.63 1.58 -7.87
CA ILE A 78 -0.93 2.75 -7.05
C ILE A 78 -2.23 3.38 -7.53
N VAL A 79 -3.14 3.60 -6.60
CA VAL A 79 -4.40 4.31 -6.83
C VAL A 79 -4.45 5.53 -5.93
N SER A 80 -4.33 6.69 -6.54
CA SER A 80 -4.40 7.98 -5.84
C SER A 80 -5.85 8.44 -5.75
N ILE A 81 -6.32 8.83 -4.56
CA ILE A 81 -7.72 9.17 -4.31
C ILE A 81 -7.82 10.62 -3.84
N ASN A 82 -8.36 11.46 -4.71
CA ASN A 82 -8.55 12.87 -4.43
C ASN A 82 -9.81 13.10 -3.59
N THR A 83 -9.67 13.84 -2.49
CA THR A 83 -10.76 14.16 -1.55
C THR A 83 -11.25 15.63 -1.65
N ASP A 84 -10.84 16.36 -2.70
CA ASP A 84 -11.35 17.71 -2.93
C ASP A 84 -12.87 17.71 -3.10
N ASN A 85 -13.53 18.64 -2.43
CA ASN A 85 -14.98 18.83 -2.55
C ASN A 85 -15.36 19.47 -3.91
N SER A 86 -16.65 19.62 -4.17
CA SER A 86 -17.17 20.13 -5.43
C SER A 86 -16.66 21.52 -5.84
N ARG A 87 -16.22 22.36 -4.88
CA ARG A 87 -15.71 23.72 -5.15
C ARG A 87 -14.31 23.71 -5.74
N SER A 88 -13.45 22.79 -5.29
CA SER A 88 -12.05 22.68 -5.73
C SER A 88 -11.84 21.61 -6.80
N PHE A 89 -12.78 20.67 -6.93
CA PHE A 89 -12.66 19.49 -7.80
C PHE A 89 -12.41 19.84 -9.29
N SER A 90 -12.97 20.93 -9.79
CA SER A 90 -12.75 21.35 -11.19
C SER A 90 -11.28 21.61 -11.52
N ARG A 91 -10.43 21.91 -10.53
CA ARG A 91 -9.00 22.15 -10.65
C ARG A 91 -8.16 20.87 -10.56
N VAL A 92 -8.74 19.75 -10.10
CA VAL A 92 -8.02 18.48 -9.89
C VAL A 92 -7.54 17.90 -11.22
N LYS A 93 -8.42 17.77 -12.21
CA LYS A 93 -8.08 17.20 -13.52
C LYS A 93 -6.97 18.00 -14.24
N PRO A 94 -7.03 19.34 -14.36
CA PRO A 94 -5.92 20.13 -14.91
C PRO A 94 -4.60 19.93 -14.15
N PHE A 95 -4.62 19.88 -12.83
CA PHE A 95 -3.43 19.61 -12.01
C PHE A 95 -2.84 18.25 -12.33
N VAL A 96 -3.62 17.18 -12.28
CA VAL A 96 -3.16 15.80 -12.55
C VAL A 96 -2.60 15.70 -13.98
N ASN A 97 -3.28 16.29 -14.97
CA ASN A 97 -2.82 16.29 -16.35
C ASN A 97 -1.48 17.02 -16.53
N SER A 98 -1.23 18.08 -15.76
CA SER A 98 0.04 18.80 -15.80
C SER A 98 1.21 18.01 -15.24
N LYS A 99 0.94 17.09 -14.29
CA LYS A 99 1.95 16.27 -13.62
C LYS A 99 2.28 14.99 -14.39
N LYS A 100 1.35 14.48 -15.20
CA LYS A 100 1.49 13.27 -16.02
C LYS A 100 1.84 12.02 -15.19
N TYR A 101 1.26 11.90 -14.00
CA TYR A 101 1.49 10.74 -13.15
C TYR A 101 1.14 9.42 -13.85
N SER A 102 1.95 8.39 -13.62
CA SER A 102 1.78 7.05 -14.17
C SER A 102 0.62 6.26 -13.53
N PHE A 103 0.25 6.62 -12.29
CA PHE A 103 -0.80 5.97 -11.53
C PHE A 103 -2.20 6.53 -11.82
N LYS A 104 -3.24 5.75 -11.45
CA LYS A 104 -4.64 6.17 -11.59
C LYS A 104 -5.05 7.15 -10.49
N VAL A 105 -5.86 8.15 -10.89
CA VAL A 105 -6.46 9.09 -9.95
C VAL A 105 -7.98 8.93 -9.96
N LEU A 106 -8.55 8.66 -8.78
CA LEU A 106 -9.97 8.56 -8.52
C LEU A 106 -10.42 9.70 -7.60
N SER A 107 -11.73 9.90 -7.46
CA SER A 107 -12.31 10.96 -6.64
C SER A 107 -13.25 10.43 -5.57
N ASP A 108 -13.10 10.97 -4.34
CA ASP A 108 -13.98 10.76 -3.19
C ASP A 108 -14.41 12.12 -2.59
N PRO A 109 -15.19 12.95 -3.30
CA PRO A 109 -15.46 14.35 -2.94
C PRO A 109 -16.26 14.51 -1.65
N ARG A 110 -16.82 13.45 -1.11
CA ARG A 110 -17.51 13.41 0.20
C ARG A 110 -16.67 12.73 1.28
N SER A 111 -15.46 12.29 0.94
CA SER A 111 -14.54 11.55 1.83
C SER A 111 -15.22 10.33 2.49
N LEU A 112 -16.14 9.67 1.78
CA LEU A 112 -16.86 8.52 2.32
C LEU A 112 -15.98 7.29 2.38
N PHE A 113 -15.23 7.04 1.32
CA PHE A 113 -14.30 5.92 1.27
C PHE A 113 -13.07 6.19 2.15
N PHE A 114 -12.56 7.41 2.12
CA PHE A 114 -11.50 7.86 3.03
C PHE A 114 -11.79 7.53 4.50
N ARG A 115 -12.99 7.89 4.99
CA ARG A 115 -13.39 7.55 6.36
C ARG A 115 -13.61 6.05 6.59
N LYS A 116 -14.10 5.32 5.60
CA LYS A 116 -14.30 3.86 5.71
C LYS A 116 -12.99 3.10 5.91
N VAL A 117 -11.89 3.60 5.35
CA VAL A 117 -10.57 3.00 5.52
C VAL A 117 -9.78 3.58 6.69
N GLY A 118 -10.44 4.36 7.57
CA GLY A 118 -9.84 4.92 8.78
C GLY A 118 -9.10 6.24 8.57
N GLY A 119 -9.24 6.89 7.42
CA GLY A 119 -8.58 8.18 7.14
C GLY A 119 -9.09 9.33 8.01
N LEU A 120 -8.18 10.09 8.58
CA LEU A 120 -8.43 11.27 9.43
C LEU A 120 -7.76 12.52 8.88
N VAL A 121 -6.52 12.39 8.39
CA VAL A 121 -5.67 13.48 7.89
C VAL A 121 -5.01 13.04 6.59
N CYS A 122 -4.79 13.95 5.65
CA CYS A 122 -4.01 13.70 4.43
C CYS A 122 -2.59 14.27 4.55
N PRO A 123 -1.59 13.64 3.88
CA PRO A 123 -1.76 12.41 3.14
C PRO A 123 -2.12 11.25 4.06
N TYR A 124 -2.90 10.34 3.55
CA TYR A 124 -3.22 9.08 4.20
C TYR A 124 -2.98 7.96 3.22
N THR A 125 -2.05 7.08 3.54
CA THR A 125 -1.62 6.00 2.66
C THR A 125 -2.03 4.67 3.27
N VAL A 126 -2.65 3.81 2.47
CA VAL A 126 -3.13 2.48 2.86
C VAL A 126 -2.44 1.44 1.99
N ILE A 127 -1.78 0.49 2.62
CA ILE A 127 -1.06 -0.60 1.96
C ILE A 127 -1.93 -1.85 2.00
N VAL A 128 -2.20 -2.42 0.84
CA VAL A 128 -3.13 -3.54 0.65
C VAL A 128 -2.40 -4.69 -0.05
N ASN A 129 -2.50 -5.90 0.49
CA ASN A 129 -1.94 -7.09 -0.14
C ASN A 129 -2.84 -7.62 -1.28
N ALA A 130 -2.36 -8.65 -1.99
CA ALA A 130 -3.09 -9.27 -3.10
C ALA A 130 -4.41 -9.95 -2.68
N ASN A 131 -4.64 -10.19 -1.39
CA ASN A 131 -5.89 -10.73 -0.86
C ASN A 131 -6.92 -9.63 -0.53
N GLY A 132 -6.54 -8.36 -0.68
CA GLY A 132 -7.38 -7.21 -0.29
C GLY A 132 -7.35 -6.89 1.19
N GLU A 133 -6.37 -7.39 1.94
CA GLU A 133 -6.18 -7.09 3.35
C GLU A 133 -5.33 -5.84 3.52
N ILE A 134 -5.76 -4.93 4.40
CA ILE A 134 -4.99 -3.76 4.79
C ILE A 134 -3.85 -4.22 5.70
N ILE A 135 -2.62 -4.09 5.23
CA ILE A 135 -1.42 -4.52 5.95
C ILE A 135 -0.88 -3.41 6.84
N ASN A 136 -0.89 -2.17 6.34
CA ASN A 136 -0.43 -1.01 7.09
C ASN A 136 -1.10 0.28 6.59
N THR A 137 -1.00 1.33 7.42
CA THR A 137 -1.48 2.67 7.07
C THR A 137 -0.52 3.74 7.59
N HIS A 138 -0.30 4.80 6.80
CA HIS A 138 0.50 5.94 7.19
C HIS A 138 -0.34 7.22 7.17
N MET A 139 -0.18 8.08 8.16
CA MET A 139 -0.82 9.39 8.26
C MET A 139 0.22 10.50 8.26
N GLY A 140 0.08 11.45 7.35
CA GLY A 140 1.08 12.49 7.13
C GLY A 140 2.24 12.01 6.27
N TYR A 141 3.14 12.94 5.96
CA TYR A 141 4.38 12.67 5.23
C TYR A 141 5.48 13.62 5.68
N ASN A 142 6.63 13.07 6.03
CA ASN A 142 7.88 13.78 6.24
C ASN A 142 8.93 13.25 5.24
N PRO A 143 9.87 14.07 4.81
CA PRO A 143 10.99 13.61 3.99
C PRO A 143 11.73 12.47 4.68
N GLY A 144 11.84 11.32 4.01
CA GLY A 144 12.41 10.09 4.53
C GLY A 144 11.39 8.95 4.69
N ASP A 145 10.11 9.27 4.91
CA ASP A 145 9.02 8.28 5.06
C ASP A 145 8.83 7.45 3.77
N GLU A 146 9.18 8.03 2.61
CA GLU A 146 9.14 7.34 1.32
C GLU A 146 9.99 6.06 1.30
N LYS A 147 11.11 6.04 2.02
CA LYS A 147 12.01 4.88 2.05
C LYS A 147 11.39 3.69 2.78
N GLU A 148 10.65 3.98 3.86
CA GLU A 148 9.94 2.92 4.59
C GLU A 148 8.76 2.39 3.77
N LEU A 149 8.01 3.29 3.13
CA LEU A 149 6.96 2.90 2.19
C LEU A 149 7.50 2.02 1.05
N GLU A 150 8.68 2.34 0.49
CA GLU A 150 9.31 1.52 -0.55
C GLU A 150 9.66 0.12 -0.04
N LYS A 151 10.21 -0.01 1.18
CA LYS A 151 10.50 -1.32 1.79
C LYS A 151 9.24 -2.15 1.98
N GLU A 152 8.14 -1.55 2.42
CA GLU A 152 6.87 -2.23 2.58
C GLU A 152 6.32 -2.74 1.23
N ILE A 153 6.38 -1.90 0.18
CA ILE A 153 6.02 -2.29 -1.19
C ILE A 153 6.86 -3.50 -1.65
N VAL A 154 8.18 -3.41 -1.52
CA VAL A 154 9.09 -4.50 -1.92
C VAL A 154 8.81 -5.77 -1.11
N SER A 155 8.52 -5.65 0.19
CA SER A 155 8.18 -6.80 1.04
C SER A 155 6.93 -7.54 0.56
N LEU A 156 5.92 -6.82 0.06
CA LEU A 156 4.71 -7.42 -0.53
C LEU A 156 4.99 -8.09 -1.87
N LEU A 157 5.98 -7.60 -2.61
CA LEU A 157 6.32 -8.07 -3.96
C LEU A 157 7.41 -9.15 -3.97
N LEU A 158 8.01 -9.49 -2.83
CA LEU A 158 9.09 -10.48 -2.74
C LEU A 158 8.81 -11.77 -3.53
N PRO A 159 7.61 -12.40 -3.43
CA PRO A 159 7.31 -13.61 -4.20
C PRO A 159 7.37 -13.41 -5.72
N SER A 160 6.89 -12.26 -6.18
CA SER A 160 6.88 -11.91 -7.62
C SER A 160 8.26 -11.52 -8.13
N ILE A 161 9.05 -10.83 -7.29
CA ILE A 161 10.43 -10.40 -7.59
C ILE A 161 11.35 -11.63 -7.66
N GLU A 162 11.24 -12.58 -6.73
CA GLU A 162 12.06 -13.79 -6.68
C GLU A 162 11.72 -14.76 -7.83
N ALA A 163 10.48 -14.74 -8.34
CA ALA A 163 10.09 -15.54 -9.50
C ALA A 163 10.66 -14.98 -10.81
N ASP A 164 10.94 -13.67 -10.88
CA ASP A 164 11.47 -13.00 -12.08
C ASP A 164 12.84 -12.38 -11.83
N THR A 165 13.83 -13.22 -11.63
CA THR A 165 15.22 -12.80 -11.35
C THR A 165 15.90 -12.10 -12.52
N THR A 166 15.32 -12.11 -13.72
CA THR A 166 15.93 -11.53 -14.92
C THR A 166 15.76 -10.00 -15.02
N LEU A 167 14.82 -9.42 -14.28
CA LEU A 167 14.46 -8.00 -14.34
C LEU A 167 14.80 -7.20 -13.07
N VAL A 168 15.49 -7.80 -12.10
CA VAL A 168 15.79 -7.17 -10.82
C VAL A 168 17.00 -6.25 -10.96
N ASP A 169 16.80 -4.95 -10.76
CA ASP A 169 17.91 -4.01 -10.72
C ASP A 169 18.64 -4.02 -9.36
N SER A 170 19.85 -3.47 -9.33
CA SER A 170 20.71 -3.47 -8.15
C SER A 170 20.08 -2.75 -6.95
N SER A 171 19.20 -1.77 -7.17
CA SER A 171 18.53 -1.03 -6.11
C SER A 171 17.48 -1.89 -5.40
N ILE A 172 16.76 -2.72 -6.15
CA ILE A 172 15.80 -3.68 -5.58
C ILE A 172 16.52 -4.76 -4.79
N ILE A 173 17.64 -5.29 -5.32
CA ILE A 173 18.48 -6.29 -4.63
C ILE A 173 18.89 -5.76 -3.26
N SER A 174 19.41 -4.52 -3.19
CA SER A 174 19.81 -3.90 -1.93
C SER A 174 18.68 -3.81 -0.90
N ILE A 175 17.45 -3.47 -1.35
CA ILE A 175 16.28 -3.40 -0.47
C ILE A 175 15.87 -4.80 0.01
N VAL A 176 15.87 -5.79 -0.88
CA VAL A 176 15.56 -7.20 -0.56
C VAL A 176 16.54 -7.76 0.47
N ASP A 177 17.83 -7.51 0.27
CA ASP A 177 18.89 -7.95 1.22
C ASP A 177 18.71 -7.29 2.59
N GLN A 178 18.39 -5.98 2.63
CA GLN A 178 18.10 -5.29 3.88
C GLN A 178 16.87 -5.90 4.60
N ILE A 179 15.80 -6.18 3.89
CA ILE A 179 14.60 -6.81 4.46
C ILE A 179 14.93 -8.20 5.03
N LYS A 180 15.78 -8.99 4.34
CA LYS A 180 16.22 -10.31 4.83
C LYS A 180 17.04 -10.21 6.11
N LEU A 181 17.94 -9.24 6.18
CA LEU A 181 18.75 -8.96 7.39
C LEU A 181 17.87 -8.52 8.57
N ASP A 182 16.93 -7.62 8.34
CA ASP A 182 16.02 -7.13 9.38
C ASP A 182 15.16 -8.28 9.95
N LYS A 183 14.65 -9.17 9.09
CA LYS A 183 13.91 -10.38 9.50
C LYS A 183 14.77 -11.36 10.29
N GLN A 184 16.02 -11.56 9.90
CA GLN A 184 16.96 -12.45 10.60
C GLN A 184 17.27 -11.93 12.01
N SER A 185 17.58 -10.63 12.12
CA SER A 185 17.82 -9.94 13.39
C SER A 185 16.65 -10.10 14.36
N LEU A 186 15.41 -9.89 13.89
CA LEU A 186 14.21 -10.06 14.70
C LEU A 186 14.03 -11.50 15.19
N GLN A 187 14.32 -12.51 14.36
CA GLN A 187 14.25 -13.92 14.75
C GLN A 187 15.30 -14.27 15.80
N ASP A 188 16.49 -13.71 15.71
CA ASP A 188 17.57 -13.96 16.68
C ASP A 188 17.27 -13.32 18.04
N ASP A 189 16.64 -12.13 18.05
CA ASP A 189 16.17 -11.48 19.28
C ASP A 189 15.04 -12.26 19.96
N ILE A 190 14.10 -12.82 19.20
CA ILE A 190 13.04 -13.68 19.73
C ILE A 190 13.62 -14.96 20.35
N LYS A 191 14.69 -15.53 19.78
CA LYS A 191 15.38 -16.72 20.33
C LYS A 191 16.15 -16.42 21.60
N LYS A 192 16.73 -15.24 21.75
CA LYS A 192 17.49 -14.82 22.95
C LYS A 192 16.58 -14.54 24.15
N ASN A 193 15.32 -14.18 23.91
CA ASN A 193 14.35 -13.83 24.95
C ASN A 193 13.44 -15.01 25.37
N LYS A 194 13.75 -16.24 24.93
CA LYS A 194 13.11 -17.50 25.36
C LYS A 194 14.05 -18.30 26.25
#